data_6cbc18e9ca5795a6179af60a25c5920c
#
_entry.id   6cbc18e9ca5795a6179af60a25c5920c
#
_cell.length_a   1.000
_cell.length_b   1.000
_cell.length_c   1.000
_cell.angle_alpha   90.00
_cell.angle_beta   90.00
_cell.angle_gamma   90.00
#
_symmetry.space_group_name_H-M   'P 1'
#
loop_
_entity.id
_entity.type
_entity.pdbx_description
1 polymer ?
#
loop_
_entity_poly.entity_id
_entity_poly.type
_entity_poly.pdbx_seq_one_letter_code
_entity_poly.pdbx_strand_id
1 'polypeptide(L)'
;MNLFNLKHKIYLLLFLFGACNSWCQNSTVHIELKRTINIPKGTSATFLDGQQNVYFVNKDEISKFSNYSTPIKQSIKKWQSIDDIESINSLKIAVFSKSQQQLCFLDNTLSENGTCLNLDELGLLNVSALATSKRADMLWIYDELNSSLVLFNFVSKKEIQRVDNLQGILGISGEITLNENESGLWISSSDGKICLMDDFMNVVRCVSETNQAMIPFADGFFFVNENLLYYRDLFEGVNEVYKIFTTENIRELYISGNQLIARTSSQLNVFIIQD
;
A
#
# COMPACT_ATOMS: atom_id res chain seq x y z
N MET A 1 -35.47 -10.95 -58.94
CA MET A 1 -34.78 -10.94 -57.65
C MET A 1 -33.62 -9.94 -57.77
N ASN A 2 -33.77 -8.73 -57.17
CA ASN A 2 -33.00 -7.55 -57.50
C ASN A 2 -31.55 -7.62 -56.93
N LEU A 3 -30.56 -7.69 -57.82
CA LEU A 3 -29.13 -7.61 -57.52
C LEU A 3 -28.73 -6.32 -56.70
N PHE A 4 -29.56 -5.28 -56.73
CA PHE A 4 -29.35 -4.01 -56.04
C PHE A 4 -29.47 -4.16 -54.52
N ASN A 5 -30.31 -5.08 -54.02
CA ASN A 5 -30.50 -5.32 -52.59
C ASN A 5 -29.38 -6.14 -51.94
N LEU A 6 -28.62 -6.89 -52.72
CA LEU A 6 -27.52 -7.71 -52.20
C LEU A 6 -26.25 -6.87 -51.94
N LYS A 7 -25.99 -5.89 -52.81
CA LYS A 7 -24.84 -4.98 -52.64
C LYS A 7 -24.99 -4.09 -51.40
N HIS A 8 -26.17 -3.59 -51.11
CA HIS A 8 -26.41 -2.76 -49.91
C HIS A 8 -26.28 -3.55 -48.60
N LYS A 9 -26.69 -4.81 -48.57
CA LYS A 9 -26.50 -5.69 -47.39
C LYS A 9 -25.04 -6.05 -47.15
N ILE A 10 -24.25 -6.21 -48.22
CA ILE A 10 -22.80 -6.49 -48.09
C ILE A 10 -22.05 -5.26 -47.57
N TYR A 11 -22.38 -4.05 -48.02
CA TYR A 11 -21.79 -2.82 -47.48
C TYR A 11 -22.18 -2.56 -46.01
N LEU A 12 -23.41 -2.88 -45.61
CA LEU A 12 -23.85 -2.75 -44.23
C LEU A 12 -23.14 -3.75 -43.31
N LEU A 13 -22.91 -4.98 -43.79
CA LEU A 13 -22.16 -5.99 -43.03
C LEU A 13 -20.67 -5.65 -42.91
N LEU A 14 -20.04 -5.07 -43.93
CA LEU A 14 -18.65 -4.60 -43.88
C LEU A 14 -18.48 -3.38 -42.95
N PHE A 15 -19.51 -2.51 -42.87
CA PHE A 15 -19.48 -1.37 -41.95
C PHE A 15 -19.63 -1.80 -40.49
N LEU A 16 -20.39 -2.87 -40.19
CA LEU A 16 -20.54 -3.44 -38.85
C LEU A 16 -19.27 -4.18 -38.41
N PHE A 17 -18.52 -4.81 -39.32
CA PHE A 17 -17.23 -5.43 -38.97
C PHE A 17 -16.08 -4.42 -38.80
N GLY A 18 -16.16 -3.25 -39.44
CA GLY A 18 -15.17 -2.17 -39.29
C GLY A 18 -15.29 -1.39 -37.96
N ALA A 19 -16.45 -1.42 -37.31
CA ALA A 19 -16.70 -0.68 -36.05
C ALA A 19 -16.25 -1.41 -34.77
N CYS A 20 -15.90 -2.70 -34.86
CA CYS A 20 -15.49 -3.48 -33.68
C CYS A 20 -13.98 -3.51 -33.40
N ASN A 21 -13.16 -2.80 -34.20
CA ASN A 21 -11.70 -2.84 -34.03
C ASN A 21 -11.07 -1.66 -33.32
N SER A 22 -11.84 -0.85 -32.65
CA SER A 22 -11.28 0.33 -31.98
C SER A 22 -11.84 0.48 -30.58
N TRP A 23 -11.39 -0.37 -29.65
CA TRP A 23 -11.44 0.01 -28.23
C TRP A 23 -10.73 -1.06 -27.40
N CYS A 24 -9.47 -1.31 -27.73
CA CYS A 24 -8.50 -1.75 -26.75
C CYS A 24 -7.61 -0.53 -26.47
N GLN A 25 -8.10 0.39 -25.65
CA GLN A 25 -7.23 1.37 -25.03
C GLN A 25 -6.47 0.60 -23.96
N ASN A 26 -5.24 0.20 -24.27
CA ASN A 26 -4.27 -0.08 -23.24
C ASN A 26 -4.13 1.24 -22.45
N SER A 27 -4.72 1.31 -21.28
CA SER A 27 -4.47 2.39 -20.34
C SER A 27 -3.03 2.24 -19.85
N THR A 28 -2.11 2.86 -20.56
CA THR A 28 -0.72 2.96 -20.11
C THR A 28 -0.70 3.94 -18.94
N VAL A 29 -0.41 3.44 -17.76
CA VAL A 29 -0.20 4.28 -16.57
C VAL A 29 1.00 5.18 -16.85
N HIS A 30 0.81 6.49 -16.88
CA HIS A 30 1.90 7.46 -17.01
C HIS A 30 2.39 7.91 -15.64
N ILE A 31 3.73 7.91 -15.44
CA ILE A 31 4.34 8.45 -14.22
C ILE A 31 5.34 9.54 -14.55
N GLU A 32 5.25 10.65 -13.84
CA GLU A 32 6.12 11.81 -14.00
C GLU A 32 6.71 12.23 -12.65
N LEU A 33 8.03 12.47 -12.60
CA LEU A 33 8.69 12.99 -11.39
C LEU A 33 8.21 14.42 -11.12
N LYS A 34 7.51 14.61 -10.02
CA LYS A 34 7.02 15.91 -9.56
C LYS A 34 8.04 16.65 -8.70
N ARG A 35 8.70 15.93 -7.79
CA ARG A 35 9.63 16.51 -6.83
C ARG A 35 10.51 15.47 -6.15
N THR A 36 11.57 15.98 -5.52
CA THR A 36 12.44 15.19 -4.64
C THR A 36 12.50 15.84 -3.26
N ILE A 37 12.40 15.05 -2.20
CA ILE A 37 12.47 15.48 -0.79
C ILE A 37 13.70 14.82 -0.18
N ASN A 38 14.59 15.61 0.43
CA ASN A 38 15.74 15.04 1.14
C ASN A 38 15.30 14.45 2.48
N ILE A 39 15.75 13.24 2.78
CA ILE A 39 15.50 12.56 4.04
C ILE A 39 16.42 13.16 5.11
N PRO A 40 15.88 13.62 6.26
CA PRO A 40 16.69 14.13 7.37
C PRO A 40 17.69 13.08 7.87
N LYS A 41 18.88 13.52 8.27
CA LYS A 41 19.87 12.60 8.87
C LYS A 41 19.34 11.96 10.14
N GLY A 42 19.60 10.66 10.27
CA GLY A 42 19.15 9.88 11.44
C GLY A 42 17.74 9.34 11.34
N THR A 43 17.03 9.55 10.20
CA THR A 43 15.73 8.94 9.95
C THR A 43 15.87 7.42 9.89
N SER A 44 15.17 6.72 10.77
CA SER A 44 15.10 5.25 10.81
C SER A 44 13.99 4.70 9.91
N ALA A 45 12.84 5.39 9.87
CA ALA A 45 11.70 4.99 9.05
C ALA A 45 11.01 6.21 8.43
N THR A 46 10.25 5.97 7.37
CA THR A 46 9.46 6.99 6.67
C THR A 46 8.08 6.43 6.42
N PHE A 47 7.05 7.22 6.65
CA PHE A 47 5.65 6.85 6.41
C PHE A 47 4.93 7.98 5.69
N LEU A 48 3.83 7.63 5.03
CA LEU A 48 2.98 8.58 4.32
C LEU A 48 1.51 8.34 4.68
N ASP A 49 0.75 9.43 4.70
CA ASP A 49 -0.70 9.34 4.86
C ASP A 49 -1.45 9.69 3.57
N GLY A 50 -2.75 9.41 3.56
CA GLY A 50 -3.63 9.70 2.42
C GLY A 50 -3.78 11.19 2.09
N GLN A 51 -3.33 12.11 2.95
CA GLN A 51 -3.27 13.56 2.72
C GLN A 51 -1.91 14.03 2.19
N GLN A 52 -1.03 13.11 1.79
CA GLN A 52 0.31 13.42 1.28
C GLN A 52 1.26 14.04 2.31
N ASN A 53 0.98 13.87 3.61
CA ASN A 53 1.94 14.18 4.64
C ASN A 53 3.03 13.11 4.68
N VAL A 54 4.26 13.56 4.93
CA VAL A 54 5.42 12.69 5.10
C VAL A 54 5.82 12.70 6.57
N TYR A 55 5.98 11.51 7.14
CA TYR A 55 6.44 11.31 8.50
C TYR A 55 7.85 10.75 8.47
N PHE A 56 8.78 11.44 9.10
CA PHE A 56 10.12 10.92 9.35
C PHE A 56 10.26 10.55 10.82
N VAL A 57 10.65 9.31 11.05
CA VAL A 57 10.89 8.80 12.40
C VAL A 57 12.39 8.76 12.67
N ASN A 58 12.79 9.26 13.81
CA ASN A 58 14.15 9.15 14.34
C ASN A 58 14.06 8.68 15.80
N LYS A 59 14.21 7.38 16.02
CA LYS A 59 14.00 6.70 17.31
C LYS A 59 12.57 6.92 17.83
N ASP A 60 12.41 7.78 18.83
CA ASP A 60 11.16 8.14 19.49
C ASP A 60 10.57 9.48 19.01
N GLU A 61 11.24 10.17 18.08
CA GLU A 61 10.76 11.42 17.50
C GLU A 61 10.07 11.18 16.17
N ILE A 62 8.86 11.73 16.02
CA ILE A 62 8.13 11.84 14.77
C ILE A 62 8.21 13.28 14.28
N SER A 63 8.58 13.47 13.02
CA SER A 63 8.52 14.77 12.31
C SER A 63 7.54 14.65 11.16
N LYS A 64 6.42 15.39 11.22
CA LYS A 64 5.39 15.45 10.18
C LYS A 64 5.60 16.66 9.30
N PHE A 65 5.68 16.43 8.00
CA PHE A 65 5.78 17.45 6.95
C PHE A 65 4.49 17.49 6.15
N SER A 66 3.76 18.59 6.23
CA SER A 66 2.52 18.85 5.47
C SER A 66 2.77 19.95 4.44
N ASN A 67 2.49 19.69 3.17
CA ASN A 67 2.53 20.71 2.10
C ASN A 67 3.70 21.70 2.19
N TYR A 68 4.93 21.25 2.51
CA TYR A 68 6.16 22.07 2.65
C TYR A 68 6.17 23.07 3.81
N SER A 69 5.25 22.96 4.76
CA SER A 69 5.25 23.80 5.96
C SER A 69 6.40 23.40 6.91
N THR A 70 6.63 24.24 7.91
CA THR A 70 7.51 23.88 9.03
C THR A 70 7.03 22.57 9.65
N PRO A 71 7.92 21.57 9.84
CA PRO A 71 7.50 20.29 10.38
C PRO A 71 6.96 20.41 11.78
N ILE A 72 5.89 19.70 12.06
CA ILE A 72 5.43 19.44 13.43
C ILE A 72 6.28 18.29 13.97
N LYS A 73 6.83 18.45 15.16
CA LYS A 73 7.67 17.44 15.80
C LYS A 73 7.12 17.03 17.16
N GLN A 74 7.13 15.74 17.42
CA GLN A 74 6.72 15.16 18.68
C GLN A 74 7.68 14.05 19.07
N SER A 75 8.15 14.08 20.32
CA SER A 75 8.92 12.97 20.91
C SER A 75 8.04 12.19 21.87
N ILE A 76 7.97 10.89 21.68
CA ILE A 76 7.18 9.99 22.50
C ILE A 76 8.15 9.12 23.30
N LYS A 77 8.78 9.74 24.30
CA LYS A 77 9.87 9.15 25.09
C LYS A 77 9.55 7.82 25.77
N LYS A 78 8.27 7.48 25.92
CA LYS A 78 7.84 6.19 26.49
C LYS A 78 8.03 5.02 25.50
N TRP A 79 8.27 5.31 24.21
CA TRP A 79 8.47 4.30 23.18
C TRP A 79 9.95 4.11 22.87
N GLN A 80 10.35 2.86 22.72
CA GLN A 80 11.72 2.52 22.32
C GLN A 80 11.93 2.63 20.81
N SER A 81 10.88 2.29 20.03
CA SER A 81 10.85 2.39 18.58
C SER A 81 9.44 2.72 18.10
N ILE A 82 9.38 3.33 16.95
CA ILE A 82 8.16 3.51 16.15
C ILE A 82 8.37 2.70 14.88
N ASP A 83 7.61 1.64 14.75
CA ASP A 83 7.83 0.65 13.70
C ASP A 83 6.83 0.82 12.57
N ASP A 84 5.64 1.43 12.85
CA ASP A 84 4.64 1.72 11.84
C ASP A 84 3.77 2.94 12.18
N ILE A 85 3.29 3.63 11.13
CA ILE A 85 2.36 4.76 11.23
C ILE A 85 1.28 4.59 10.16
N GLU A 86 0.05 4.35 10.63
CA GLU A 86 -1.11 4.17 9.78
C GLU A 86 -2.07 5.36 9.84
N SER A 87 -2.53 5.83 8.69
CA SER A 87 -3.50 6.93 8.61
C SER A 87 -4.92 6.42 8.78
N ILE A 88 -5.53 6.64 9.93
CA ILE A 88 -6.94 6.26 10.17
C ILE A 88 -7.89 7.19 9.39
N ASN A 89 -7.61 8.49 9.46
CA ASN A 89 -8.33 9.54 8.73
C ASN A 89 -7.53 10.84 8.76
N SER A 90 -8.09 11.92 8.20
CA SER A 90 -7.44 13.22 8.14
C SER A 90 -7.04 13.84 9.50
N LEU A 91 -7.64 13.38 10.59
CA LEU A 91 -7.45 13.93 11.94
C LEU A 91 -6.78 12.96 12.90
N LYS A 92 -6.57 11.72 12.50
CA LYS A 92 -6.12 10.65 13.40
C LYS A 92 -5.16 9.69 12.70
N ILE A 93 -4.02 9.45 13.31
CA ILE A 93 -3.09 8.40 12.92
C ILE A 93 -2.95 7.37 14.03
N ALA A 94 -2.72 6.13 13.64
CA ALA A 94 -2.29 5.07 14.54
C ALA A 94 -0.77 4.94 14.44
N VAL A 95 -0.12 4.77 15.58
CA VAL A 95 1.33 4.61 15.68
C VAL A 95 1.61 3.35 16.47
N PHE A 96 2.43 2.48 15.90
CA PHE A 96 2.70 1.17 16.44
C PHE A 96 4.15 1.01 16.85
N SER A 97 4.35 0.39 18.02
CA SER A 97 5.63 -0.07 18.51
C SER A 97 5.64 -1.59 18.61
N LYS A 98 6.39 -2.23 17.71
CA LYS A 98 6.51 -3.70 17.66
C LYS A 98 7.19 -4.23 18.94
N SER A 99 8.24 -3.56 19.40
CA SER A 99 8.97 -4.00 20.60
C SER A 99 8.14 -3.94 21.87
N GLN A 100 7.13 -3.10 21.94
CA GLN A 100 6.25 -2.93 23.10
C GLN A 100 4.85 -3.51 22.90
N GLN A 101 4.54 -4.01 21.71
CA GLN A 101 3.22 -4.48 21.29
C GLN A 101 2.12 -3.46 21.63
N GLN A 102 2.42 -2.17 21.40
CA GLN A 102 1.53 -1.06 21.69
C GLN A 102 1.09 -0.33 20.44
N LEU A 103 -0.20 -0.07 20.38
CA LEU A 103 -0.85 0.74 19.35
C LEU A 103 -1.43 1.99 20.00
N CYS A 104 -0.92 3.16 19.63
CA CYS A 104 -1.38 4.44 20.15
C CYS A 104 -1.98 5.29 19.03
N PHE A 105 -2.84 6.21 19.41
CA PHE A 105 -3.45 7.14 18.46
C PHE A 105 -2.97 8.56 18.73
N LEU A 106 -2.63 9.27 17.65
CA LEU A 106 -2.29 10.68 17.68
C LEU A 106 -3.27 11.46 16.82
N ASP A 107 -3.46 12.71 17.15
CA ASP A 107 -4.19 13.64 16.28
C ASP A 107 -3.29 14.20 15.16
N ASN A 108 -3.84 15.06 14.32
CA ASN A 108 -3.12 15.66 13.19
C ASN A 108 -1.99 16.63 13.62
N THR A 109 -1.92 17.01 14.90
CA THR A 109 -0.84 17.79 15.50
C THR A 109 0.20 16.93 16.22
N LEU A 110 0.09 15.61 16.10
CA LEU A 110 0.89 14.59 16.78
C LEU A 110 0.68 14.55 18.30
N SER A 111 -0.38 15.13 18.83
CA SER A 111 -0.75 15.01 20.24
C SER A 111 -1.45 13.68 20.52
N GLU A 112 -1.20 13.08 21.67
CA GLU A 112 -1.84 11.81 22.04
C GLU A 112 -3.38 11.95 22.08
N ASN A 113 -4.07 11.02 21.44
CA ASN A 113 -5.53 10.98 21.35
C ASN A 113 -6.05 9.69 21.99
N GLY A 114 -6.30 9.74 23.27
CA GLY A 114 -6.79 8.62 24.08
C GLY A 114 -5.67 7.77 24.68
N THR A 115 -6.03 6.58 25.17
CA THR A 115 -5.11 5.61 25.74
C THR A 115 -4.60 4.67 24.67
N CYS A 116 -3.32 4.30 24.77
CA CYS A 116 -2.76 3.26 23.93
C CYS A 116 -3.40 1.89 24.22
N LEU A 117 -3.46 1.05 23.20
CA LEU A 117 -3.88 -0.34 23.31
C LEU A 117 -2.63 -1.20 23.50
N ASN A 118 -2.65 -2.07 24.51
CA ASN A 118 -1.69 -3.15 24.65
C ASN A 118 -2.25 -4.36 23.89
N LEU A 119 -1.57 -4.76 22.81
CA LEU A 119 -2.07 -5.79 21.90
C LEU A 119 -1.98 -7.18 22.55
N ASP A 120 -0.98 -7.43 23.42
CA ASP A 120 -0.87 -8.68 24.15
C ASP A 120 -2.07 -8.90 25.09
N GLU A 121 -2.55 -7.84 25.76
CA GLU A 121 -3.73 -7.90 26.62
C GLU A 121 -5.02 -8.16 25.84
N LEU A 122 -5.01 -7.91 24.54
CA LEU A 122 -6.12 -8.17 23.62
C LEU A 122 -6.01 -9.53 22.93
N GLY A 123 -5.00 -10.34 23.29
CA GLY A 123 -4.78 -11.69 22.72
C GLY A 123 -4.05 -11.70 21.39
N LEU A 124 -3.47 -10.57 20.98
CA LEU A 124 -2.65 -10.40 19.76
C LEU A 124 -1.18 -10.42 20.21
N LEU A 125 -0.57 -11.61 20.23
CA LEU A 125 0.65 -11.85 21.00
C LEU A 125 1.96 -11.40 20.35
N ASN A 126 2.02 -11.30 19.04
CA ASN A 126 3.21 -10.84 18.32
C ASN A 126 2.81 -10.18 17.00
N VAL A 127 2.22 -9.01 17.12
CA VAL A 127 1.85 -8.22 15.94
C VAL A 127 3.11 -7.76 15.22
N SER A 128 3.20 -8.04 13.93
CA SER A 128 4.35 -7.67 13.09
C SER A 128 4.01 -6.78 11.91
N ALA A 129 2.74 -6.73 11.51
CA ALA A 129 2.27 -5.83 10.44
C ALA A 129 0.85 -5.31 10.73
N LEU A 130 0.61 -4.08 10.28
CA LEU A 130 -0.68 -3.39 10.37
C LEU A 130 -1.04 -2.80 9.00
N ALA A 131 -2.34 -2.58 8.78
CA ALA A 131 -2.84 -1.71 7.72
C ALA A 131 -4.17 -1.10 8.14
N THR A 132 -4.41 0.13 7.75
CA THR A 132 -5.74 0.75 7.89
C THR A 132 -6.73 0.03 7.00
N SER A 133 -7.92 -0.29 7.56
CA SER A 133 -9.02 -0.82 6.76
C SER A 133 -9.89 0.29 6.19
N LYS A 134 -10.44 0.09 4.99
CA LYS A 134 -11.50 0.94 4.41
C LYS A 134 -12.79 0.97 5.25
N ARG A 135 -12.95 0.00 6.17
CA ARG A 135 -14.04 -0.03 7.15
C ARG A 135 -13.71 0.88 8.33
N ALA A 136 -14.67 1.72 8.71
CA ALA A 136 -14.46 2.69 9.80
C ALA A 136 -14.04 2.02 11.10
N ASP A 137 -13.08 2.63 11.79
CA ASP A 137 -12.55 2.21 13.09
C ASP A 137 -11.92 0.80 13.09
N MET A 138 -11.45 0.31 11.94
CA MET A 138 -10.85 -1.01 11.81
C MET A 138 -9.42 -0.96 11.29
N LEU A 139 -8.63 -1.92 11.75
CA LEU A 139 -7.27 -2.19 11.29
C LEU A 139 -7.17 -3.67 10.92
N TRP A 140 -6.45 -3.95 9.86
CA TRP A 140 -5.89 -5.25 9.60
C TRP A 140 -4.65 -5.44 10.46
N ILE A 141 -4.54 -6.58 11.11
CA ILE A 141 -3.44 -6.90 12.02
C ILE A 141 -2.94 -8.30 11.67
N TYR A 142 -1.63 -8.44 11.49
CA TYR A 142 -1.00 -9.73 11.37
C TYR A 142 -0.30 -10.10 12.67
N ASP A 143 -0.79 -11.14 13.34
CA ASP A 143 -0.18 -11.78 14.50
C ASP A 143 0.74 -12.91 14.02
N GLU A 144 2.03 -12.64 14.01
CA GLU A 144 3.06 -13.55 13.48
C GLU A 144 3.17 -14.85 14.30
N LEU A 145 3.03 -14.77 15.63
CA LEU A 145 3.13 -15.95 16.50
C LEU A 145 2.06 -16.99 16.18
N ASN A 146 0.84 -16.53 15.92
CA ASN A 146 -0.29 -17.39 15.59
C ASN A 146 -0.46 -17.58 14.07
N SER A 147 0.36 -16.92 13.26
CA SER A 147 0.17 -16.82 11.80
C SER A 147 -1.27 -16.44 11.44
N SER A 148 -1.85 -15.47 12.17
CA SER A 148 -3.24 -15.07 12.05
C SER A 148 -3.37 -13.68 11.47
N LEU A 149 -4.26 -13.51 10.50
CA LEU A 149 -4.71 -12.22 10.00
C LEU A 149 -6.04 -11.86 10.67
N VAL A 150 -6.10 -10.70 11.29
CA VAL A 150 -7.26 -10.26 12.07
C VAL A 150 -7.74 -8.91 11.56
N LEU A 151 -9.05 -8.78 11.32
CA LEU A 151 -9.71 -7.49 11.19
C LEU A 151 -10.18 -7.07 12.59
N PHE A 152 -9.58 -6.01 13.12
CA PHE A 152 -9.75 -5.59 14.50
C PHE A 152 -10.42 -4.20 14.57
N ASN A 153 -11.50 -4.09 15.34
CA ASN A 153 -12.10 -2.80 15.65
C ASN A 153 -11.46 -2.20 16.90
N PHE A 154 -10.67 -1.12 16.73
CA PHE A 154 -9.90 -0.53 17.80
C PHE A 154 -10.73 0.31 18.79
N VAL A 155 -11.97 0.70 18.45
CA VAL A 155 -12.88 1.41 19.35
C VAL A 155 -13.58 0.43 20.27
N SER A 156 -14.18 -0.63 19.74
CA SER A 156 -14.85 -1.66 20.56
C SER A 156 -13.86 -2.67 21.16
N LYS A 157 -12.60 -2.66 20.72
CA LYS A 157 -11.52 -3.59 21.10
C LYS A 157 -11.90 -5.05 20.84
N LYS A 158 -12.49 -5.32 19.68
CA LYS A 158 -12.96 -6.66 19.29
C LYS A 158 -12.40 -7.10 17.96
N GLU A 159 -12.11 -8.37 17.86
CA GLU A 159 -11.90 -9.04 16.58
C GLU A 159 -13.23 -9.14 15.84
N ILE A 160 -13.24 -8.79 14.56
CA ILE A 160 -14.41 -8.82 13.69
C ILE A 160 -14.33 -10.04 12.75
N GLN A 161 -13.14 -10.30 12.21
CA GLN A 161 -12.84 -11.44 11.35
C GLN A 161 -11.44 -11.95 11.68
N ARG A 162 -11.22 -13.26 11.48
CA ARG A 162 -9.90 -13.88 11.66
C ARG A 162 -9.69 -14.99 10.62
N VAL A 163 -8.48 -15.05 10.09
CA VAL A 163 -7.96 -16.20 9.33
C VAL A 163 -6.72 -16.70 10.03
N ASP A 164 -6.74 -17.93 10.44
CA ASP A 164 -5.58 -18.62 11.04
C ASP A 164 -4.76 -19.32 9.97
N ASN A 165 -3.48 -19.56 10.28
CA ASN A 165 -2.53 -20.19 9.38
C ASN A 165 -2.38 -19.47 8.03
N LEU A 166 -2.32 -18.13 8.07
CA LEU A 166 -2.23 -17.29 6.87
C LEU A 166 -1.03 -17.67 5.99
N GLN A 167 0.14 -17.89 6.60
CA GLN A 167 1.35 -18.28 5.87
C GLN A 167 1.16 -19.60 5.12
N GLY A 168 0.52 -20.59 5.76
CA GLY A 168 0.21 -21.87 5.11
C GLY A 168 -0.81 -21.75 3.98
N ILE A 169 -1.86 -20.94 4.17
CA ILE A 169 -2.90 -20.70 3.15
C ILE A 169 -2.32 -20.00 1.93
N LEU A 170 -1.52 -18.96 2.14
CA LEU A 170 -0.94 -18.17 1.05
C LEU A 170 0.36 -18.79 0.50
N GLY A 171 0.98 -19.71 1.23
CA GLY A 171 2.30 -20.27 0.90
C GLY A 171 3.37 -19.17 0.87
N ILE A 172 3.37 -18.27 1.85
CA ILE A 172 4.29 -17.15 2.01
C ILE A 172 5.21 -17.39 3.21
N SER A 173 6.35 -16.71 3.23
CA SER A 173 7.31 -16.78 4.33
C SER A 173 8.03 -15.45 4.55
N GLY A 174 8.64 -15.32 5.73
CA GLY A 174 9.38 -14.12 6.10
C GLY A 174 8.49 -12.97 6.56
N GLU A 175 8.99 -11.75 6.41
CA GLU A 175 8.32 -10.54 6.87
C GLU A 175 7.12 -10.20 5.97
N ILE A 176 6.00 -9.87 6.59
CA ILE A 176 4.73 -9.58 5.90
C ILE A 176 4.45 -8.09 5.98
N THR A 177 3.93 -7.54 4.88
CA THR A 177 3.34 -6.21 4.83
C THR A 177 1.89 -6.31 4.37
N LEU A 178 1.05 -5.45 4.92
CA LEU A 178 -0.38 -5.36 4.62
C LEU A 178 -0.67 -4.02 3.94
N ASN A 179 -1.61 -4.01 3.01
CA ASN A 179 -2.13 -2.78 2.40
C ASN A 179 -3.54 -3.04 1.89
N GLU A 180 -4.51 -2.21 2.23
CA GLU A 180 -5.87 -2.32 1.68
C GLU A 180 -6.15 -1.18 0.71
N ASN A 181 -6.65 -1.53 -0.47
CA ASN A 181 -7.15 -0.59 -1.46
C ASN A 181 -8.58 -0.98 -1.91
N GLU A 182 -9.11 -0.34 -2.95
CA GLU A 182 -10.47 -0.62 -3.45
C GLU A 182 -10.65 -2.07 -3.91
N SER A 183 -9.61 -2.72 -4.42
CA SER A 183 -9.65 -4.12 -4.91
C SER A 183 -9.64 -5.15 -3.79
N GLY A 184 -9.23 -4.78 -2.57
CA GLY A 184 -9.20 -5.66 -1.40
C GLY A 184 -7.93 -5.51 -0.56
N LEU A 185 -7.67 -6.52 0.28
CA LEU A 185 -6.48 -6.58 1.12
C LEU A 185 -5.32 -7.26 0.37
N TRP A 186 -4.25 -6.51 0.20
CA TRP A 186 -3.00 -7.00 -0.36
C TRP A 186 -2.04 -7.42 0.75
N ILE A 187 -1.45 -8.58 0.57
CA ILE A 187 -0.48 -9.15 1.50
C ILE A 187 0.78 -9.45 0.70
N SER A 188 1.86 -8.77 1.01
CA SER A 188 3.16 -9.06 0.43
C SER A 188 4.12 -9.60 1.47
N SER A 189 5.06 -10.42 1.02
CA SER A 189 6.03 -11.09 1.88
C SER A 189 7.45 -10.90 1.35
N SER A 190 8.42 -10.91 2.24
CA SER A 190 9.83 -10.70 1.89
C SER A 190 10.43 -11.82 1.03
N ASP A 191 9.74 -12.96 0.87
CA ASP A 191 10.09 -13.99 -0.10
C ASP A 191 9.69 -13.66 -1.55
N GLY A 192 9.10 -12.47 -1.77
CA GLY A 192 8.73 -11.96 -3.09
C GLY A 192 7.34 -12.37 -3.56
N LYS A 193 6.48 -12.85 -2.68
CA LYS A 193 5.09 -13.17 -3.02
C LYS A 193 4.15 -12.05 -2.64
N ILE A 194 3.20 -11.76 -3.52
CA ILE A 194 2.11 -10.81 -3.28
C ILE A 194 0.77 -11.50 -3.57
N CYS A 195 -0.17 -11.37 -2.65
CA CYS A 195 -1.50 -11.95 -2.69
C CYS A 195 -2.57 -10.89 -2.50
N LEU A 196 -3.70 -11.04 -3.21
CA LEU A 196 -4.92 -10.27 -3.00
C LEU A 196 -5.97 -11.15 -2.32
N MET A 197 -6.59 -10.63 -1.27
CA MET A 197 -7.74 -11.21 -0.59
C MET A 197 -8.95 -10.29 -0.71
N ASP A 198 -10.13 -10.87 -0.85
CA ASP A 198 -11.39 -10.15 -0.89
C ASP A 198 -11.88 -9.72 0.52
N ASP A 199 -13.01 -8.99 0.58
CA ASP A 199 -13.61 -8.51 1.82
C ASP A 199 -14.10 -9.64 2.77
N PHE A 200 -14.19 -10.87 2.26
CA PHE A 200 -14.55 -12.08 3.02
C PHE A 200 -13.33 -12.90 3.44
N MET A 201 -12.12 -12.38 3.18
CA MET A 201 -10.83 -13.02 3.45
C MET A 201 -10.58 -14.28 2.59
N ASN A 202 -11.21 -14.39 1.41
CA ASN A 202 -10.87 -15.41 0.44
C ASN A 202 -9.68 -14.96 -0.40
N VAL A 203 -8.78 -15.90 -0.71
CA VAL A 203 -7.66 -15.64 -1.63
C VAL A 203 -8.18 -15.49 -3.06
N VAL A 204 -8.03 -14.32 -3.64
CA VAL A 204 -8.40 -14.03 -5.02
C VAL A 204 -7.29 -14.51 -5.95
N ARG A 205 -6.06 -14.07 -5.70
CA ARG A 205 -4.89 -14.44 -6.49
C ARG A 205 -3.60 -14.19 -5.74
N CYS A 206 -2.58 -15.01 -6.04
CA CYS A 206 -1.21 -14.78 -5.63
C CYS A 206 -0.28 -14.82 -6.84
N VAL A 207 0.77 -14.02 -6.82
CA VAL A 207 1.88 -14.05 -7.78
C VAL A 207 3.20 -13.96 -7.02
N SER A 208 4.27 -14.46 -7.64
CA SER A 208 5.62 -14.39 -7.08
C SER A 208 6.50 -13.54 -7.97
N GLU A 209 7.19 -12.60 -7.37
CA GLU A 209 8.17 -11.73 -8.01
C GLU A 209 9.44 -11.68 -7.15
N THR A 210 10.60 -11.77 -7.78
CA THR A 210 11.90 -11.74 -7.07
C THR A 210 12.35 -10.29 -6.84
N ASN A 211 11.55 -9.47 -6.15
CA ASN A 211 11.74 -8.03 -6.07
C ASN A 211 11.90 -7.53 -4.65
N GLN A 212 12.64 -6.43 -4.48
CA GLN A 212 12.99 -5.86 -3.18
C GLN A 212 11.93 -4.91 -2.62
N ALA A 213 11.15 -4.24 -3.49
CA ALA A 213 10.11 -3.30 -3.08
C ALA A 213 8.88 -3.49 -3.96
N MET A 214 7.72 -3.69 -3.33
CA MET A 214 6.42 -3.85 -3.97
C MET A 214 5.38 -3.00 -3.26
N ILE A 215 4.47 -2.39 -4.02
CA ILE A 215 3.34 -1.64 -3.46
C ILE A 215 2.10 -1.83 -4.33
N PRO A 216 0.94 -2.22 -3.77
CA PRO A 216 -0.30 -2.34 -4.49
C PRO A 216 -0.81 -1.00 -5.03
N PHE A 217 -1.37 -1.03 -6.24
CA PHE A 217 -2.04 0.11 -6.86
C PHE A 217 -3.14 -0.40 -7.81
N ALA A 218 -4.36 0.11 -7.67
CA ALA A 218 -5.52 -0.37 -8.42
C ALA A 218 -5.63 -1.91 -8.39
N ASP A 219 -5.78 -2.57 -9.52
CA ASP A 219 -5.88 -4.02 -9.66
C ASP A 219 -4.52 -4.71 -9.88
N GLY A 220 -3.44 -4.00 -9.60
CA GLY A 220 -2.08 -4.48 -9.76
C GLY A 220 -1.13 -3.98 -8.70
N PHE A 221 0.15 -3.94 -9.02
CA PHE A 221 1.16 -3.47 -8.10
C PHE A 221 2.38 -2.91 -8.84
N PHE A 222 2.99 -1.90 -8.25
CA PHE A 222 4.31 -1.45 -8.66
C PHE A 222 5.38 -2.28 -7.95
N PHE A 223 6.47 -2.56 -8.66
CA PHE A 223 7.64 -3.21 -8.09
C PHE A 223 8.94 -2.71 -8.74
N VAL A 224 10.04 -2.88 -8.03
CA VAL A 224 11.37 -2.47 -8.49
C VAL A 224 12.20 -3.69 -8.83
N ASN A 225 12.76 -3.71 -10.03
CA ASN A 225 13.75 -4.69 -10.44
C ASN A 225 14.92 -3.97 -11.15
N GLU A 226 16.16 -4.20 -10.73
CA GLU A 226 17.38 -3.59 -11.29
C GLU A 226 17.27 -2.05 -11.43
N ASN A 227 16.71 -1.36 -10.43
CA ASN A 227 16.45 0.09 -10.43
C ASN A 227 15.45 0.60 -11.51
N LEU A 228 14.74 -0.28 -12.16
CA LEU A 228 13.60 0.05 -12.99
C LEU A 228 12.32 -0.18 -12.20
N LEU A 229 11.36 0.71 -12.39
CA LEU A 229 10.01 0.55 -11.87
C LEU A 229 9.17 -0.19 -12.92
N TYR A 230 8.42 -1.14 -12.45
CA TYR A 230 7.44 -1.89 -13.23
C TYR A 230 6.08 -1.74 -12.61
N TYR A 231 5.04 -1.76 -13.43
CA TYR A 231 3.68 -2.02 -13.01
C TYR A 231 3.22 -3.34 -13.59
N ARG A 232 2.57 -4.16 -12.79
CA ARG A 232 1.98 -5.41 -13.24
C ARG A 232 0.52 -5.46 -12.81
N ASP A 233 -0.36 -5.61 -13.80
CA ASP A 233 -1.74 -5.97 -13.55
C ASP A 233 -1.83 -7.41 -13.03
N LEU A 234 -2.59 -7.60 -11.95
CA LEU A 234 -2.68 -8.91 -11.30
C LEU A 234 -3.41 -9.95 -12.16
N PHE A 235 -4.38 -9.52 -12.96
CA PHE A 235 -5.25 -10.40 -13.74
C PHE A 235 -4.76 -10.58 -15.17
N GLU A 236 -4.33 -9.52 -15.83
CA GLU A 236 -3.86 -9.55 -17.21
C GLU A 236 -2.41 -10.04 -17.31
N GLY A 237 -1.62 -9.84 -16.27
CA GLY A 237 -0.22 -10.28 -16.22
C GLY A 237 0.71 -9.48 -17.12
N VAL A 238 0.28 -8.32 -17.61
CA VAL A 238 1.08 -7.42 -18.44
C VAL A 238 2.03 -6.65 -17.55
N ASN A 239 3.32 -6.61 -17.91
CA ASN A 239 4.32 -5.79 -17.25
C ASN A 239 4.59 -4.53 -18.07
N GLU A 240 4.28 -3.38 -17.50
CA GLU A 240 4.71 -2.09 -18.04
C GLU A 240 6.01 -1.65 -17.36
N VAL A 241 6.94 -1.11 -18.15
CA VAL A 241 8.27 -0.71 -17.65
C VAL A 241 8.36 0.80 -17.63
N TYR A 242 8.67 1.36 -16.46
CA TYR A 242 8.89 2.79 -16.28
C TYR A 242 10.37 3.05 -16.00
N LYS A 243 11.00 3.88 -16.82
CA LYS A 243 12.37 4.32 -16.56
C LYS A 243 12.35 5.44 -15.51
N ILE A 244 12.62 5.08 -14.26
CA ILE A 244 12.83 6.07 -13.21
C ILE A 244 14.32 6.44 -13.18
N PHE A 245 14.61 7.72 -13.33
CA PHE A 245 15.96 8.23 -13.17
C PHE A 245 16.22 8.53 -11.69
N THR A 246 16.68 7.55 -10.94
CA THR A 246 17.22 7.75 -9.58
C THR A 246 18.72 7.50 -9.60
N THR A 247 19.46 8.31 -8.87
CA THR A 247 20.91 8.15 -8.71
C THR A 247 21.28 7.08 -7.69
N GLU A 248 20.31 6.66 -6.88
CA GLU A 248 20.47 5.68 -5.81
C GLU A 248 19.45 4.56 -5.97
N ASN A 249 19.74 3.40 -5.38
CA ASN A 249 18.83 2.26 -5.37
C ASN A 249 17.55 2.56 -4.60
N ILE A 250 16.40 2.23 -5.17
CA ILE A 250 15.10 2.32 -4.52
C ILE A 250 15.03 1.20 -3.48
N ARG A 251 14.66 1.56 -2.26
CA ARG A 251 14.52 0.65 -1.12
C ARG A 251 13.08 0.30 -0.80
N GLU A 252 12.22 1.29 -0.92
CA GLU A 252 10.80 1.19 -0.54
C GLU A 252 9.95 1.99 -1.51
N LEU A 253 8.71 1.54 -1.69
CA LEU A 253 7.68 2.22 -2.46
C LEU A 253 6.50 2.53 -1.56
N TYR A 254 5.84 3.67 -1.81
CA TYR A 254 4.62 4.09 -1.13
C TYR A 254 3.63 4.64 -2.14
N ILE A 255 2.34 4.50 -1.86
CA ILE A 255 1.24 5.13 -2.60
C ILE A 255 0.47 6.06 -1.67
N SER A 256 0.17 7.25 -2.14
CA SER A 256 -0.70 8.21 -1.47
C SER A 256 -1.57 8.92 -2.51
N GLY A 257 -2.82 8.50 -2.62
CA GLY A 257 -3.71 8.94 -3.70
C GLY A 257 -3.14 8.58 -5.08
N ASN A 258 -2.94 9.58 -5.92
CA ASN A 258 -2.32 9.42 -7.24
C ASN A 258 -0.79 9.64 -7.24
N GLN A 259 -0.15 9.60 -6.08
CA GLN A 259 1.30 9.75 -5.98
C GLN A 259 1.97 8.42 -5.66
N LEU A 260 2.94 8.06 -6.50
CA LEU A 260 3.91 7.01 -6.21
C LEU A 260 5.17 7.66 -5.63
N ILE A 261 5.66 7.13 -4.55
CA ILE A 261 6.85 7.65 -3.88
C ILE A 261 7.88 6.55 -3.76
N ALA A 262 9.05 6.79 -4.35
CA ALA A 262 10.18 5.90 -4.28
C ALA A 262 11.21 6.44 -3.28
N ARG A 263 11.48 5.67 -2.21
CA ARG A 263 12.48 5.99 -1.21
C ARG A 263 13.82 5.39 -1.59
N THR A 264 14.84 6.23 -1.55
CA THR A 264 16.26 5.82 -1.63
C THR A 264 16.90 5.94 -0.25
N SER A 265 18.23 5.82 -0.15
CA SER A 265 18.95 6.03 1.11
C SER A 265 18.88 7.47 1.62
N SER A 266 18.77 8.45 0.73
CA SER A 266 18.87 9.88 1.07
C SER A 266 17.67 10.73 0.63
N GLN A 267 16.79 10.19 -0.23
CA GLN A 267 15.74 10.97 -0.89
C GLN A 267 14.43 10.20 -1.01
N LEU A 268 13.32 10.97 -1.04
CA LEU A 268 12.02 10.53 -1.52
C LEU A 268 11.75 11.18 -2.88
N ASN A 269 11.59 10.37 -3.90
CA ASN A 269 11.21 10.83 -5.24
C ASN A 269 9.70 10.65 -5.41
N VAL A 270 8.98 11.75 -5.56
CA VAL A 270 7.52 11.78 -5.68
C VAL A 270 7.14 11.88 -7.14
N PHE A 271 6.45 10.86 -7.63
CA PHE A 271 5.92 10.79 -8.99
C PHE A 271 4.40 10.96 -8.95
N ILE A 272 3.84 11.56 -10.01
CA ILE A 272 2.39 11.58 -10.23
C ILE A 272 2.04 10.45 -11.17
N ILE A 273 1.04 9.67 -10.79
CA ILE A 273 0.39 8.67 -11.62
C ILE A 273 -0.74 9.38 -12.37
N GLN A 274 -0.73 9.27 -13.69
CA GLN A 274 -1.77 9.81 -14.59
C GLN A 274 -2.41 8.63 -15.31
N ASP A 275 -3.73 8.58 -15.29
CA ASP A 275 -4.55 7.63 -16.05
C ASP A 275 -4.67 8.04 -17.53
#